data_87b2e22e2f5e0262c69a4d0f3efdc2a6
#
_entry.id   87b2e22e2f5e0262c69a4d0f3efdc2a6
#
_cell.length_a   1.000
_cell.length_b   1.000
_cell.length_c   1.000
_cell.angle_alpha   90.00
_cell.angle_beta   90.00
_cell.angle_gamma   90.00
#
_symmetry.space_group_name_H-M   'P 1'
#
loop_
_entity.id
_entity.type
_entity.pdbx_description
1 polymer ?
#
loop_
_entity_poly.entity_id
_entity_poly.type
_entity_poly.pdbx_seq_one_letter_code
_entity_poly.pdbx_strand_id
1 'polypeptide(L)'
;MIAAPAAEAAFLGCLLQTRAATGTRGYLAQVEDGDFADPRHVAVLTAMRTLVEAGSPVDPITVEGQLRRSGVEALMTADKRAAVFLADLLAAPPSVGSVGHYLMIVLEHTVRRSIETAAVRLQQVAESSSLDDARDVTRTDYQELERQFGRLAARECAEGGESQ
;
A
#
# COMPACT_ATOMS: atom_id res chain seq x y z
N MET A 1 9.90 13.25 8.76
CA MET A 1 8.95 12.16 8.48
C MET A 1 8.78 12.05 6.97
N ILE A 2 8.92 10.88 6.37
CA ILE A 2 8.72 10.67 4.92
C ILE A 2 7.22 10.76 4.65
N ALA A 3 6.80 11.51 3.62
CA ALA A 3 5.39 11.59 3.23
C ALA A 3 4.87 10.22 2.74
N ALA A 4 3.62 9.87 3.04
CA ALA A 4 3.02 8.60 2.65
C ALA A 4 3.21 8.27 1.15
N PRO A 5 2.90 9.17 0.20
CA PRO A 5 3.09 8.87 -1.22
C PRO A 5 4.54 8.57 -1.61
N ALA A 6 5.53 9.19 -0.93
CA ALA A 6 6.94 8.91 -1.19
C ALA A 6 7.36 7.51 -0.70
N ALA A 7 6.85 7.07 0.45
CA ALA A 7 7.10 5.72 0.96
C ALA A 7 6.42 4.66 0.09
N GLU A 8 5.19 4.92 -0.36
CA GLU A 8 4.45 4.06 -1.29
C GLU A 8 5.21 3.89 -2.61
N ALA A 9 5.67 5.01 -3.20
CA ALA A 9 6.46 5.00 -4.42
C ALA A 9 7.78 4.23 -4.26
N ALA A 10 8.49 4.44 -3.13
CA ALA A 10 9.73 3.74 -2.83
C ALA A 10 9.51 2.23 -2.65
N PHE A 11 8.44 1.82 -1.95
CA PHE A 11 8.07 0.42 -1.79
C PHE A 11 7.80 -0.25 -3.15
N LEU A 12 6.92 0.33 -3.97
CA LEU A 12 6.60 -0.19 -5.31
C LEU A 12 7.82 -0.20 -6.24
N GLY A 13 8.65 0.85 -6.17
CA GLY A 13 9.89 0.94 -6.93
C GLY A 13 10.90 -0.15 -6.56
N CYS A 14 10.99 -0.54 -5.28
CA CYS A 14 11.78 -1.70 -4.85
C CYS A 14 11.24 -3.00 -5.47
N LEU A 15 9.93 -3.20 -5.45
CA LEU A 15 9.32 -4.42 -6.03
C LEU A 15 9.55 -4.52 -7.53
N LEU A 16 9.49 -3.39 -8.28
CA LEU A 16 9.79 -3.34 -9.71
C LEU A 16 11.25 -3.69 -10.05
N GLN A 17 12.17 -3.53 -9.10
CA GLN A 17 13.60 -3.82 -9.25
C GLN A 17 13.99 -5.19 -8.69
N THR A 18 13.10 -5.85 -7.95
CA THR A 18 13.37 -7.15 -7.34
C THR A 18 13.22 -8.26 -8.38
N ARG A 19 14.33 -8.93 -8.70
CA ARG A 19 14.35 -10.03 -9.69
C ARG A 19 13.77 -11.35 -9.17
N ALA A 20 13.62 -11.51 -7.86
CA ALA A 20 13.12 -12.73 -7.24
C ALA A 20 11.60 -12.71 -7.10
N ALA A 21 10.90 -13.47 -7.92
CA ALA A 21 9.43 -13.57 -7.89
C ALA A 21 8.88 -13.97 -6.50
N THR A 22 9.60 -14.82 -5.75
CA THR A 22 9.28 -15.22 -4.38
C THR A 22 9.31 -14.04 -3.40
N GLY A 23 10.30 -13.16 -3.50
CA GLY A 23 10.40 -11.98 -2.65
C GLY A 23 9.25 -11.01 -2.91
N THR A 24 8.98 -10.71 -4.18
CA THR A 24 7.87 -9.82 -4.58
C THR A 24 6.52 -10.35 -4.08
N ARG A 25 6.24 -11.65 -4.26
CA ARG A 25 5.00 -12.28 -3.77
C ARG A 25 4.85 -12.12 -2.25
N GLY A 26 5.92 -12.33 -1.48
CA GLY A 26 5.91 -12.22 -0.03
C GLY A 26 5.56 -10.81 0.46
N TYR A 27 6.09 -9.78 -0.19
CA TYR A 27 5.76 -8.39 0.13
C TYR A 27 4.36 -7.99 -0.33
N LEU A 28 3.91 -8.42 -1.52
CA LEU A 28 2.56 -8.15 -2.01
C LEU A 28 1.46 -8.75 -1.13
N ALA A 29 1.75 -9.87 -0.47
CA ALA A 29 0.81 -10.51 0.47
C ALA A 29 0.66 -9.74 1.81
N GLN A 30 1.59 -8.85 2.14
CA GLN A 30 1.59 -8.08 3.39
C GLN A 30 0.87 -6.74 3.29
N VAL A 31 0.51 -6.29 2.08
CA VAL A 31 -0.16 -5.02 1.83
C VAL A 31 -1.57 -5.23 1.32
N GLU A 32 -2.43 -4.26 1.59
CA GLU A 32 -3.80 -4.16 1.09
C GLU A 32 -3.94 -2.90 0.22
N ASP A 33 -4.98 -2.82 -0.61
CA ASP A 33 -5.22 -1.64 -1.45
C ASP A 33 -5.42 -0.38 -0.62
N GLY A 34 -6.06 -0.51 0.56
CA GLY A 34 -6.27 0.57 1.52
C GLY A 34 -4.99 1.10 2.18
N ASP A 35 -3.85 0.43 2.03
CA ASP A 35 -2.58 0.92 2.56
C ASP A 35 -2.00 2.07 1.71
N PHE A 36 -2.49 2.24 0.49
CA PHE A 36 -2.02 3.25 -0.44
C PHE A 36 -3.01 4.42 -0.55
N ALA A 37 -2.49 5.64 -0.42
CA ALA A 37 -3.29 6.85 -0.53
C ALA A 37 -3.44 7.30 -2.00
N ASP A 38 -2.47 6.99 -2.86
CA ASP A 38 -2.51 7.34 -4.27
C ASP A 38 -3.17 6.21 -5.08
N PRO A 39 -4.31 6.47 -5.76
CA PRO A 39 -5.00 5.45 -6.56
C PRO A 39 -4.15 4.90 -7.72
N ARG A 40 -3.13 5.64 -8.16
CA ARG A 40 -2.18 5.17 -9.18
C ARG A 40 -1.25 4.10 -8.59
N HIS A 41 -0.86 4.21 -7.33
CA HIS A 41 -0.09 3.20 -6.61
C HIS A 41 -0.91 1.92 -6.44
N VAL A 42 -2.21 2.05 -6.11
CA VAL A 42 -3.14 0.91 -6.04
C VAL A 42 -3.23 0.20 -7.40
N ALA A 43 -3.32 0.95 -8.50
CA ALA A 43 -3.36 0.38 -9.84
C ALA A 43 -2.10 -0.43 -10.17
N VAL A 44 -0.91 0.09 -9.83
CA VAL A 44 0.37 -0.61 -10.00
C VAL A 44 0.42 -1.86 -9.12
N LEU A 45 0.00 -1.78 -7.85
CA LEU A 45 -0.07 -2.91 -6.93
C LEU A 45 -0.95 -4.04 -7.49
N THR A 46 -2.15 -3.68 -7.98
CA THR A 46 -3.10 -4.63 -8.57
C THR A 46 -2.51 -5.29 -9.83
N ALA A 47 -1.83 -4.52 -10.68
CA ALA A 47 -1.15 -5.06 -11.85
C ALA A 47 -0.03 -6.05 -11.48
N MET A 48 0.77 -5.74 -10.45
CA MET A 48 1.81 -6.64 -9.95
C MET A 48 1.21 -7.94 -9.39
N ARG A 49 0.13 -7.88 -8.62
CA ARG A 49 -0.57 -9.07 -8.10
C ARG A 49 -1.07 -9.97 -9.22
N THR A 50 -1.72 -9.38 -10.22
CA THR A 50 -2.22 -10.12 -11.39
C THR A 50 -1.08 -10.84 -12.13
N LEU A 51 0.07 -10.19 -12.29
CA LEU A 51 1.25 -10.80 -12.91
C LEU A 51 1.82 -11.96 -12.09
N VAL A 52 1.92 -11.77 -10.76
CA VAL A 52 2.39 -12.82 -9.84
C VAL A 52 1.46 -14.04 -9.85
N GLU A 53 0.15 -13.83 -9.86
CA GLU A 53 -0.86 -14.88 -9.93
C GLU A 53 -0.78 -15.66 -11.26
N ALA A 54 -0.51 -14.95 -12.36
CA ALA A 54 -0.30 -15.53 -13.67
C ALA A 54 1.09 -16.20 -13.85
N GLY A 55 1.95 -16.18 -12.83
CA GLY A 55 3.31 -16.69 -12.94
C GLY A 55 4.21 -15.88 -13.88
N SER A 56 3.81 -14.66 -14.22
CA SER A 56 4.55 -13.76 -15.10
C SER A 56 5.58 -12.94 -14.32
N PRO A 57 6.68 -12.52 -14.95
CA PRO A 57 7.65 -11.66 -14.30
C PRO A 57 7.03 -10.31 -13.96
N VAL A 58 7.48 -9.72 -12.85
CA VAL A 58 7.09 -8.38 -12.42
C VAL A 58 8.26 -7.43 -12.71
N ASP A 59 8.12 -6.69 -13.79
CA ASP A 59 9.08 -5.66 -14.22
C ASP A 59 8.31 -4.49 -14.86
N PRO A 60 8.96 -3.34 -15.12
CA PRO A 60 8.25 -2.16 -15.63
C PRO A 60 7.52 -2.39 -16.96
N ILE A 61 8.04 -3.26 -17.82
CA ILE A 61 7.46 -3.53 -19.14
C ILE A 61 6.19 -4.37 -18.99
N THR A 62 6.25 -5.43 -18.19
CA THR A 62 5.11 -6.32 -17.95
C THR A 62 4.01 -5.62 -17.17
N VAL A 63 4.37 -4.78 -16.17
CA VAL A 63 3.42 -3.97 -15.40
C VAL A 63 2.75 -2.92 -16.29
N GLU A 64 3.51 -2.21 -17.15
CA GLU A 64 2.92 -1.28 -18.14
C GLU A 64 1.92 -1.99 -19.05
N GLY A 65 2.30 -3.15 -19.58
CA GLY A 65 1.41 -3.96 -20.40
C GLY A 65 0.14 -4.39 -19.67
N GLN A 66 0.23 -4.68 -18.37
CA GLN A 66 -0.93 -5.04 -17.55
C GLN A 66 -1.83 -3.84 -17.26
N LEU A 67 -1.27 -2.68 -16.92
CA LEU A 67 -2.01 -1.42 -16.73
C LEU A 67 -2.81 -1.04 -18.00
N ARG A 68 -2.22 -1.22 -19.19
CA ARG A 68 -2.91 -1.03 -20.47
C ARG A 68 -4.09 -1.98 -20.64
N ARG A 69 -3.89 -3.28 -20.38
CA ARG A 69 -4.96 -4.29 -20.52
C ARG A 69 -6.13 -4.06 -19.56
N SER A 70 -5.86 -3.54 -18.36
CA SER A 70 -6.90 -3.24 -17.38
C SER A 70 -7.66 -1.93 -17.62
N GLY A 71 -7.26 -1.14 -18.63
CA GLY A 71 -7.92 0.15 -18.95
C GLY A 71 -7.68 1.25 -17.91
N VAL A 72 -6.77 1.04 -16.96
CA VAL A 72 -6.49 1.96 -15.85
C VAL A 72 -5.59 3.13 -16.27
N GLU A 73 -5.16 3.19 -17.54
CA GLU A 73 -4.37 4.32 -18.08
C GLU A 73 -5.08 5.67 -17.87
N ALA A 74 -6.41 5.69 -17.76
CA ALA A 74 -7.18 6.90 -17.47
C ALA A 74 -6.88 7.52 -16.08
N LEU A 75 -6.33 6.75 -15.14
CA LEU A 75 -5.83 7.25 -13.85
C LEU A 75 -4.47 7.96 -13.98
N MET A 76 -3.74 7.66 -15.03
CA MET A 76 -2.52 8.37 -15.37
C MET A 76 -2.91 9.66 -16.09
N THR A 77 -2.59 10.82 -15.53
CA THR A 77 -2.89 12.12 -16.13
C THR A 77 -2.36 12.19 -17.57
N ALA A 78 -3.00 12.99 -18.43
CA ALA A 78 -2.62 13.17 -19.84
C ALA A 78 -1.12 13.51 -20.04
N ASP A 79 -0.48 14.11 -19.04
CA ASP A 79 0.92 14.49 -19.04
C ASP A 79 1.90 13.39 -18.58
N LYS A 80 1.40 12.32 -17.93
CA LYS A 80 2.25 11.20 -17.47
C LYS A 80 1.70 9.86 -17.95
N ARG A 81 2.23 9.39 -19.07
CA ARG A 81 2.00 8.02 -19.54
C ARG A 81 2.46 7.01 -18.48
N ALA A 82 1.86 5.82 -18.47
CA ALA A 82 2.22 4.74 -17.54
C ALA A 82 3.74 4.50 -17.46
N ALA A 83 4.43 4.52 -18.60
CA ALA A 83 5.88 4.36 -18.67
C ALA A 83 6.64 5.43 -17.86
N VAL A 84 6.23 6.70 -17.92
CA VAL A 84 6.87 7.79 -17.16
C VAL A 84 6.60 7.64 -15.68
N PHE A 85 5.37 7.28 -15.30
CA PHE A 85 5.03 7.02 -13.90
C PHE A 85 5.82 5.85 -13.32
N LEU A 86 5.97 4.75 -14.07
CA LEU A 86 6.79 3.61 -13.65
C LEU A 86 8.28 3.98 -13.56
N ALA A 87 8.78 4.85 -14.44
CA ALA A 87 10.16 5.37 -14.34
C ALA A 87 10.35 6.22 -13.07
N ASP A 88 9.37 7.05 -12.71
CA ASP A 88 9.38 7.80 -11.44
C ASP A 88 9.41 6.84 -10.22
N LEU A 89 8.62 5.75 -10.26
CA LEU A 89 8.65 4.72 -9.21
C LEU A 89 10.00 4.02 -9.11
N LEU A 90 10.63 3.71 -10.24
CA LEU A 90 11.97 3.09 -10.25
C LEU A 90 13.04 4.00 -9.64
N ALA A 91 12.91 5.31 -9.81
CA ALA A 91 13.82 6.30 -9.26
C ALA A 91 13.54 6.65 -7.78
N ALA A 92 12.35 6.28 -7.26
CA ALA A 92 11.91 6.67 -5.92
C ALA A 92 12.73 6.06 -4.77
N PRO A 93 13.11 4.74 -4.76
CA PRO A 93 13.82 4.17 -3.63
C PRO A 93 15.27 4.58 -3.62
N PRO A 94 15.78 5.20 -2.52
CA PRO A 94 17.21 5.44 -2.34
C PRO A 94 18.02 4.12 -2.25
N SER A 95 17.38 3.04 -1.80
CA SER A 95 17.99 1.70 -1.68
C SER A 95 16.94 0.63 -1.92
N VAL A 96 17.18 -0.25 -2.90
CA VAL A 96 16.28 -1.38 -3.20
C VAL A 96 16.26 -2.41 -2.06
N GLY A 97 17.37 -2.56 -1.32
CA GLY A 97 17.46 -3.45 -0.16
C GLY A 97 16.60 -3.03 1.03
N SER A 98 16.06 -1.81 1.02
CA SER A 98 15.27 -1.26 2.12
C SER A 98 13.74 -1.46 1.95
N VAL A 99 13.32 -2.40 1.11
CA VAL A 99 11.89 -2.65 0.82
C VAL A 99 11.07 -2.88 2.09
N GLY A 100 11.61 -3.65 3.05
CA GLY A 100 10.97 -3.90 4.36
C GLY A 100 10.75 -2.59 5.12
N HIS A 101 11.75 -1.74 5.18
CA HIS A 101 11.65 -0.44 5.84
C HIS A 101 10.59 0.48 5.19
N TYR A 102 10.51 0.51 3.86
CA TYR A 102 9.46 1.28 3.19
C TYR A 102 8.07 0.71 3.46
N LEU A 103 7.94 -0.63 3.51
CA LEU A 103 6.69 -1.28 3.91
C LEU A 103 6.26 -0.85 5.32
N MET A 104 7.18 -0.81 6.29
CA MET A 104 6.90 -0.33 7.66
C MET A 104 6.31 1.08 7.63
N ILE A 105 6.93 2.00 6.89
CA ILE A 105 6.45 3.38 6.79
C ILE A 105 5.04 3.42 6.16
N VAL A 106 4.77 2.61 5.14
CA VAL A 106 3.43 2.51 4.51
C VAL A 106 2.41 2.05 5.54
N LEU A 107 2.69 0.99 6.31
CA LEU A 107 1.78 0.48 7.34
C LEU A 107 1.56 1.47 8.50
N GLU A 108 2.60 2.18 8.95
CA GLU A 108 2.46 3.27 9.93
C GLU A 108 1.51 4.37 9.43
N HIS A 109 1.63 4.77 8.17
CA HIS A 109 0.72 5.74 7.58
C HIS A 109 -0.70 5.22 7.46
N THR A 110 -0.87 3.92 7.19
CA THR A 110 -2.19 3.27 7.19
C THR A 110 -2.85 3.36 8.55
N VAL A 111 -2.12 3.01 9.62
CA VAL A 111 -2.63 3.14 11.01
C VAL A 111 -3.05 4.57 11.30
N ARG A 112 -2.22 5.57 10.96
CA ARG A 112 -2.54 7.00 11.17
C ARG A 112 -3.81 7.43 10.43
N ARG A 113 -3.96 7.06 9.16
CA ARG A 113 -5.17 7.35 8.37
C ARG A 113 -6.41 6.67 8.95
N SER A 114 -6.26 5.45 9.45
CA SER A 114 -7.37 4.74 10.11
C SER A 114 -7.80 5.43 11.39
N ILE A 115 -6.85 5.93 12.20
CA ILE A 115 -7.15 6.74 13.39
C ILE A 115 -7.88 8.03 13.02
N GLU A 116 -7.39 8.76 12.01
CA GLU A 116 -8.02 10.00 11.54
C GLU A 116 -9.45 9.76 11.05
N THR A 117 -9.65 8.70 10.26
CA THR A 117 -10.96 8.31 9.73
C THR A 117 -11.93 7.93 10.86
N ALA A 118 -11.47 7.13 11.83
CA ALA A 118 -12.26 6.75 12.99
C ALA A 118 -12.63 7.97 13.84
N ALA A 119 -11.70 8.90 14.08
CA ALA A 119 -11.95 10.11 14.86
C ALA A 119 -13.06 10.98 14.22
N VAL A 120 -13.00 11.20 12.90
CA VAL A 120 -14.04 11.96 12.18
C VAL A 120 -15.40 11.26 12.26
N ARG A 121 -15.42 9.94 12.08
CA ARG A 121 -16.66 9.15 12.13
C ARG A 121 -17.26 9.13 13.53
N LEU A 122 -16.44 8.96 14.57
CA LEU A 122 -16.88 8.98 15.97
C LEU A 122 -17.43 10.35 16.35
N GLN A 123 -16.83 11.46 15.88
CA GLN A 123 -17.35 12.78 16.09
C GLN A 123 -18.75 12.96 15.46
N GLN A 124 -18.90 12.54 14.19
CA GLN A 124 -20.20 12.62 13.50
C GLN A 124 -21.30 11.83 14.22
N VAL A 125 -20.98 10.63 14.66
CA VAL A 125 -21.91 9.76 15.38
C VAL A 125 -22.30 10.34 16.73
N ALA A 126 -21.37 10.94 17.45
CA ALA A 126 -21.62 11.59 18.75
C ALA A 126 -22.61 12.78 18.63
N GLU A 127 -22.61 13.48 17.47
CA GLU A 127 -23.45 14.64 17.23
C GLU A 127 -24.84 14.32 16.71
N SER A 128 -25.03 13.20 15.97
CA SER A 128 -26.22 13.01 15.13
C SER A 128 -26.91 11.65 15.24
N SER A 129 -26.34 10.67 15.96
CA SER A 129 -26.83 9.28 15.96
C SER A 129 -27.47 8.86 17.28
N SER A 130 -28.25 7.78 17.25
CA SER A 130 -28.70 7.12 18.46
C SER A 130 -27.52 6.50 19.22
N LEU A 131 -27.68 6.25 20.53
CA LEU A 131 -26.63 5.61 21.31
C LEU A 131 -26.32 4.18 20.83
N ASP A 132 -27.30 3.49 20.28
CA ASP A 132 -27.09 2.14 19.73
C ASP A 132 -26.25 2.19 18.45
N ASP A 133 -26.55 3.10 17.51
CA ASP A 133 -25.75 3.33 16.30
C ASP A 133 -24.32 3.76 16.67
N ALA A 134 -24.20 4.69 17.63
CA ALA A 134 -22.91 5.15 18.14
C ALA A 134 -22.05 3.99 18.66
N ARG A 135 -22.66 3.07 19.41
CA ARG A 135 -22.01 1.87 19.96
C ARG A 135 -21.51 0.94 18.85
N ASP A 136 -22.33 0.70 17.82
CA ASP A 136 -21.96 -0.22 16.74
C ASP A 136 -20.84 0.35 15.86
N VAL A 137 -20.88 1.64 15.56
CA VAL A 137 -19.80 2.34 14.84
C VAL A 137 -18.50 2.29 15.66
N THR A 138 -18.56 2.63 16.94
CA THR A 138 -17.39 2.59 17.84
C THR A 138 -16.74 1.20 17.88
N ARG A 139 -17.57 0.16 17.96
CA ARG A 139 -17.08 -1.23 17.96
C ARG A 139 -16.38 -1.58 16.65
N THR A 140 -16.97 -1.19 15.51
CA THR A 140 -16.41 -1.48 14.18
C THR A 140 -15.09 -0.77 13.98
N ASP A 141 -15.02 0.53 14.33
CA ASP A 141 -13.79 1.32 14.20
C ASP A 141 -12.69 0.80 15.14
N TYR A 142 -13.03 0.39 16.35
CA TYR A 142 -12.08 -0.22 17.27
C TYR A 142 -11.50 -1.53 16.72
N GLN A 143 -12.33 -2.41 16.17
CA GLN A 143 -11.87 -3.67 15.57
C GLN A 143 -10.94 -3.44 14.38
N GLU A 144 -11.25 -2.44 13.55
CA GLU A 144 -10.39 -2.09 12.42
C GLU A 144 -9.04 -1.53 12.88
N LEU A 145 -9.02 -0.66 13.88
CA LEU A 145 -7.78 -0.13 14.46
C LEU A 145 -6.93 -1.25 15.07
N GLU A 146 -7.51 -2.16 15.85
CA GLU A 146 -6.81 -3.32 16.39
C GLU A 146 -6.20 -4.19 15.28
N ARG A 147 -6.94 -4.40 14.19
CA ARG A 147 -6.44 -5.14 13.03
C ARG A 147 -5.22 -4.46 12.41
N GLN A 148 -5.26 -3.14 12.21
CA GLN A 148 -4.16 -2.39 11.62
C GLN A 148 -2.92 -2.37 12.52
N PHE A 149 -3.09 -2.17 13.83
CA PHE A 149 -2.01 -2.28 14.80
C PHE A 149 -1.39 -3.68 14.83
N GLY A 150 -2.22 -4.72 14.75
CA GLY A 150 -1.75 -6.11 14.69
C GLY A 150 -0.89 -6.40 13.46
N ARG A 151 -1.25 -5.85 12.29
CA ARG A 151 -0.46 -5.97 11.05
C ARG A 151 0.91 -5.28 11.20
N LEU A 152 0.93 -4.08 11.75
CA LEU A 152 2.15 -3.31 11.99
C LEU A 152 3.09 -4.07 12.95
N ALA A 153 2.57 -4.52 14.10
CA ALA A 153 3.35 -5.27 15.09
C ALA A 153 3.91 -6.60 14.54
N ALA A 154 3.12 -7.32 13.72
CA ALA A 154 3.60 -8.54 13.07
C ALA A 154 4.80 -8.28 12.14
N ARG A 155 4.80 -7.13 11.45
CA ARG A 155 5.91 -6.74 10.59
C ARG A 155 7.15 -6.33 11.39
N GLU A 156 6.99 -5.57 12.48
CA GLU A 156 8.09 -5.20 13.39
C GLU A 156 8.82 -6.45 13.92
N CYS A 157 8.05 -7.47 14.34
CA CYS A 157 8.63 -8.74 14.79
C CYS A 157 9.42 -9.45 13.68
N ALA A 158 8.96 -9.40 12.43
CA ALA A 158 9.65 -10.03 11.30
C ALA A 158 10.99 -9.33 10.99
N GLU A 159 11.07 -8.00 11.04
CA GLU A 159 12.32 -7.26 10.83
C GLU A 159 13.32 -7.46 11.96
N GLY A 160 12.86 -7.54 13.21
CA GLY A 160 13.73 -7.80 14.37
C GLY A 160 14.37 -9.18 14.34
N GLY A 161 13.75 -10.16 13.69
CA GLY A 161 14.26 -11.53 13.53
C GLY A 161 15.32 -11.69 12.43
N GLU A 162 15.34 -10.83 11.42
CA GLU A 162 16.29 -10.88 10.31
C GLU A 162 17.67 -10.23 10.66
N SER A 163 17.76 -9.56 11.82
CA SER A 163 18.97 -8.83 12.26
C SER A 163 19.86 -9.63 13.22
N GLN A 164 19.59 -10.91 13.48
CA GLN A 164 20.41 -11.83 14.29
C GLN A 164 21.01 -12.93 13.41
#